data_7059eccf31eb5fe8a332ac52c499aca0
#
_entry.id   7059eccf31eb5fe8a332ac52c499aca0
#
_cell.length_a   1.000
_cell.length_b   1.000
_cell.length_c   1.000
_cell.angle_alpha   90.00
_cell.angle_beta   90.00
_cell.angle_gamma   90.00
#
_symmetry.space_group_name_H-M   'P 1'
#
loop_
_entity.id
_entity.type
_entity.pdbx_description
1 polymer ?
#
loop_
_entity_poly.entity_id
_entity_poly.type
_entity_poly.pdbx_seq_one_letter_code
_entity_poly.pdbx_strand_id
1 'polypeptide(L)'
;MLIKTHANGFNHPISSDITPQGVYQSRRELIKRMAGGTAGVALAGWAGRDALAQTVPKPGKLAALAGVKSAVPGAMTMEKITDYADATTYNNFYEFGTDKADPAKNASTLPVKPWSVAVEGMVKNPKVFTLEELLKLSPQEERIYRMRCVEGWSMVIPWVGYSLSELIKKVEPLGSAKYVEFVTLADPKTMPFVGSRVLEWPYVEALRLDEAMNPLALLTFGMYGEVLPNQNGAPVRMVVPWKYGFKSGKSIVKIRFTDKEPRTAWNKAASQEYGFYSNVNPLVDHPRWSQGTERRIGEDGLFAKKRKTLMFNGYEAQVGQLYAGMDLKKNF
;
A
#
# COMPACT_ATOMS: atom_id res chain seq x y z
N MET A 1 -22.67 10.92 -16.16
CA MET A 1 -23.03 11.31 -14.78
C MET A 1 -22.40 12.67 -14.53
N LEU A 2 -23.20 13.72 -14.34
CA LEU A 2 -22.71 15.08 -14.16
C LEU A 2 -22.04 15.19 -12.78
N ILE A 3 -20.80 15.65 -12.74
CA ILE A 3 -20.08 15.96 -11.51
C ILE A 3 -20.79 17.14 -10.88
N LYS A 4 -21.40 16.93 -9.72
CA LYS A 4 -21.93 18.05 -8.90
C LYS A 4 -20.74 18.63 -8.12
N THR A 5 -20.33 19.85 -8.48
CA THR A 5 -19.43 20.66 -7.64
C THR A 5 -20.18 21.02 -6.35
N HIS A 6 -19.59 20.74 -5.20
CA HIS A 6 -20.10 21.25 -3.92
C HIS A 6 -19.96 22.79 -3.86
N ALA A 7 -20.91 23.44 -3.17
CA ALA A 7 -21.01 24.89 -3.05
C ALA A 7 -19.77 25.62 -2.49
N ASN A 8 -18.76 24.91 -2.05
CA ASN A 8 -17.56 25.45 -1.41
C ASN A 8 -16.33 25.50 -2.34
N GLY A 9 -16.47 25.21 -3.64
CA GLY A 9 -15.39 25.33 -4.61
C GLY A 9 -14.21 24.34 -4.46
N PHE A 10 -14.31 23.36 -3.59
CA PHE A 10 -13.28 22.31 -3.46
C PHE A 10 -13.56 21.16 -4.40
N ASN A 11 -12.76 21.06 -5.47
CA ASN A 11 -12.66 19.86 -6.27
C ASN A 11 -11.87 18.81 -5.47
N HIS A 12 -12.56 17.87 -4.83
CA HIS A 12 -11.91 16.68 -4.31
C HIS A 12 -11.46 15.83 -5.51
N PRO A 13 -10.22 15.34 -5.57
CA PRO A 13 -9.81 14.39 -6.59
C PRO A 13 -10.65 13.12 -6.40
N ILE A 14 -11.55 12.88 -7.36
CA ILE A 14 -12.36 11.68 -7.43
C ILE A 14 -11.45 10.60 -8.02
N SER A 15 -11.58 9.31 -7.64
CA SER A 15 -10.75 8.25 -8.23
C SER A 15 -10.96 8.08 -9.75
N SER A 16 -12.05 8.60 -10.32
CA SER A 16 -12.24 8.81 -11.75
C SER A 16 -11.39 9.96 -12.30
N ASP A 17 -10.96 10.90 -11.47
CA ASP A 17 -10.02 11.96 -11.83
C ASP A 17 -8.57 11.51 -11.71
N ILE A 18 -8.34 10.41 -11.00
CA ILE A 18 -7.07 9.65 -11.00
C ILE A 18 -6.90 8.91 -12.34
N THR A 19 -8.00 8.61 -13.02
CA THR A 19 -7.97 8.19 -14.43
C THR A 19 -8.32 9.42 -15.27
N PRO A 20 -7.40 9.99 -16.06
CA PRO A 20 -7.68 11.16 -16.88
C PRO A 20 -8.96 10.96 -17.70
N GLN A 21 -9.80 11.99 -17.77
CA GLN A 21 -11.10 11.96 -18.47
C GLN A 21 -10.96 11.46 -19.91
N GLY A 22 -9.84 11.75 -20.57
CA GLY A 22 -9.51 11.24 -21.91
C GLY A 22 -9.37 9.72 -21.97
N VAL A 23 -8.87 9.08 -20.91
CA VAL A 23 -8.77 7.61 -20.85
C VAL A 23 -10.13 6.97 -20.58
N TYR A 24 -10.98 7.62 -19.80
CA TYR A 24 -12.37 7.15 -19.58
C TYR A 24 -13.22 7.30 -20.85
N GLN A 25 -13.08 8.40 -21.56
CA GLN A 25 -13.79 8.64 -22.84
C GLN A 25 -13.25 7.73 -23.95
N SER A 26 -11.94 7.50 -24.03
CA SER A 26 -11.35 6.59 -24.99
C SER A 26 -11.75 5.13 -24.77
N ARG A 27 -11.99 4.70 -23.51
CA ARG A 27 -12.58 3.38 -23.21
C ARG A 27 -14.00 3.26 -23.75
N ARG A 28 -14.83 4.28 -23.61
CA ARG A 28 -16.22 4.29 -24.09
C ARG A 28 -16.29 4.35 -25.63
N GLU A 29 -15.41 5.11 -26.24
CA GLU A 29 -15.21 5.16 -27.70
C GLU A 29 -14.66 3.84 -28.25
N LEU A 30 -13.68 3.24 -27.56
CA LEU A 30 -13.12 1.94 -27.91
C LEU A 30 -14.19 0.84 -27.85
N ILE A 31 -15.00 0.81 -26.80
CA ILE A 31 -16.12 -0.15 -26.68
C ILE A 31 -17.15 0.05 -27.79
N LYS A 32 -17.48 1.31 -28.14
CA LYS A 32 -18.39 1.61 -29.27
C LYS A 32 -17.80 1.19 -30.61
N ARG A 33 -16.49 1.39 -30.83
CA ARG A 33 -15.79 0.97 -32.05
C ARG A 33 -15.63 -0.54 -32.16
N MET A 34 -15.44 -1.23 -31.02
CA MET A 34 -15.37 -2.70 -30.96
C MET A 34 -16.73 -3.38 -31.25
N ALA A 35 -17.84 -2.70 -30.96
CA ALA A 35 -19.19 -3.18 -31.32
C ALA A 35 -19.51 -3.05 -32.80
N GLY A 36 -18.68 -2.37 -33.59
CA GLY A 36 -18.92 -2.07 -35.00
C GLY A 36 -17.86 -2.52 -36.03
N GLY A 37 -16.79 -3.22 -35.66
CA GLY A 37 -15.72 -3.54 -36.64
C GLY A 37 -14.72 -4.61 -36.18
N THR A 38 -14.65 -5.63 -36.98
CA THR A 38 -13.66 -6.70 -37.24
C THR A 38 -12.45 -6.90 -36.29
N ALA A 39 -12.20 -8.18 -36.01
CA ALA A 39 -11.18 -8.78 -35.10
C ALA A 39 -9.69 -8.35 -35.30
N GLY A 40 -9.37 -7.56 -36.34
CA GLY A 40 -7.98 -7.14 -36.61
C GLY A 40 -7.43 -6.04 -35.70
N VAL A 41 -8.29 -5.19 -35.11
CA VAL A 41 -7.87 -4.05 -34.30
C VAL A 41 -7.58 -4.48 -32.84
N ALA A 42 -8.16 -5.58 -32.38
CA ALA A 42 -7.92 -6.12 -31.05
C ALA A 42 -6.49 -6.65 -30.87
N LEU A 43 -5.92 -7.26 -31.92
CA LEU A 43 -4.55 -7.78 -31.91
C LEU A 43 -3.49 -6.67 -31.92
N ALA A 44 -3.73 -5.55 -32.63
CA ALA A 44 -2.81 -4.41 -32.64
C ALA A 44 -2.80 -3.65 -31.28
N GLY A 45 -3.93 -3.56 -30.58
CA GLY A 45 -4.02 -2.98 -29.25
C GLY A 45 -3.34 -3.85 -28.18
N TRP A 46 -3.32 -5.15 -28.35
CA TRP A 46 -2.66 -6.09 -27.43
C TRP A 46 -1.14 -6.09 -27.62
N ALA A 47 -0.67 -6.11 -28.86
CA ALA A 47 0.75 -5.97 -29.18
C ALA A 47 1.32 -4.59 -28.78
N GLY A 48 0.52 -3.52 -28.84
CA GLY A 48 0.91 -2.18 -28.36
C GLY A 48 1.05 -2.09 -26.83
N ARG A 49 0.26 -2.86 -26.07
CA ARG A 49 0.40 -2.92 -24.60
C ARG A 49 1.67 -3.65 -24.18
N ASP A 50 2.03 -4.73 -24.83
CA ASP A 50 3.28 -5.44 -24.58
C ASP A 50 4.49 -4.60 -24.98
N ALA A 51 4.40 -3.82 -26.07
CA ALA A 51 5.46 -2.90 -26.49
C ALA A 51 5.64 -1.74 -25.50
N LEU A 52 4.55 -1.19 -24.93
CA LEU A 52 4.61 -0.15 -23.89
C LEU A 52 5.08 -0.71 -22.55
N ALA A 53 4.72 -1.95 -22.21
CA ALA A 53 5.26 -2.65 -21.04
C ALA A 53 6.76 -2.94 -21.16
N GLN A 54 7.27 -3.10 -22.38
CA GLN A 54 8.70 -3.30 -22.64
C GLN A 54 9.53 -2.01 -22.56
N THR A 55 8.89 -0.82 -22.64
CA THR A 55 9.58 0.47 -22.54
C THR A 55 9.77 0.97 -21.11
N VAL A 56 9.07 0.40 -20.13
CA VAL A 56 9.35 0.65 -18.71
C VAL A 56 10.59 -0.14 -18.34
N PRO A 57 11.71 0.49 -17.93
CA PRO A 57 12.89 -0.24 -17.51
C PRO A 57 12.49 -1.25 -16.42
N LYS A 58 12.65 -2.54 -16.71
CA LYS A 58 12.53 -3.55 -15.65
C LYS A 58 13.56 -3.19 -14.61
N PRO A 59 13.19 -3.05 -13.31
CA PRO A 59 14.19 -2.86 -12.27
C PRO A 59 15.23 -3.97 -12.43
N GLY A 60 16.52 -3.59 -12.49
CA GLY A 60 17.60 -4.56 -12.48
C GLY A 60 17.53 -5.38 -11.19
N LYS A 61 18.24 -6.49 -11.11
CA LYS A 61 18.38 -7.21 -9.84
C LYS A 61 19.00 -6.27 -8.81
N LEU A 62 18.28 -6.09 -7.71
CA LEU A 62 18.75 -5.33 -6.56
C LEU A 62 19.64 -6.21 -5.66
N ALA A 63 20.20 -5.62 -4.62
CA ALA A 63 20.98 -6.38 -3.65
C ALA A 63 20.13 -7.47 -2.99
N ALA A 64 20.66 -8.66 -2.86
CA ALA A 64 19.97 -9.77 -2.22
C ALA A 64 19.68 -9.47 -0.75
N LEU A 65 18.47 -9.78 -0.32
CA LEU A 65 18.04 -9.76 1.06
C LEU A 65 17.17 -11.00 1.31
N ALA A 66 17.81 -12.07 1.73
CA ALA A 66 17.11 -13.32 2.03
C ALA A 66 16.47 -13.28 3.42
N GLY A 67 15.30 -13.90 3.55
CA GLY A 67 14.65 -14.19 4.81
C GLY A 67 14.42 -15.69 4.99
N VAL A 68 14.35 -16.15 6.22
CA VAL A 68 13.90 -17.51 6.53
C VAL A 68 12.38 -17.54 6.41
N LYS A 69 11.80 -18.60 5.85
CA LYS A 69 10.34 -18.75 5.79
C LYS A 69 9.73 -18.63 7.17
N SER A 70 8.78 -17.72 7.31
CA SER A 70 8.17 -17.43 8.61
C SER A 70 7.32 -18.61 9.12
N ALA A 71 7.44 -18.90 10.41
CA ALA A 71 6.58 -19.86 11.11
C ALA A 71 5.34 -19.19 11.75
N VAL A 72 5.18 -17.87 11.62
CA VAL A 72 4.03 -17.15 12.19
C VAL A 72 2.74 -17.61 11.51
N PRO A 73 1.71 -18.01 12.26
CA PRO A 73 0.43 -18.42 11.69
C PRO A 73 -0.17 -17.31 10.78
N GLY A 74 -0.51 -17.66 9.55
CA GLY A 74 -1.01 -16.73 8.54
C GLY A 74 0.08 -15.98 7.76
N ALA A 75 1.37 -16.17 8.08
CA ALA A 75 2.44 -15.50 7.35
C ALA A 75 2.67 -16.02 5.93
N MET A 76 2.15 -17.18 5.60
CA MET A 76 2.36 -17.84 4.31
C MET A 76 1.02 -18.21 3.66
N THR A 77 0.65 -17.52 2.59
CA THR A 77 -0.44 -18.01 1.72
C THR A 77 0.09 -18.94 0.64
N MET A 78 -0.73 -19.91 0.23
CA MET A 78 -0.42 -20.83 -0.87
C MET A 78 -0.93 -20.32 -2.22
N GLU A 79 -1.46 -19.10 -2.28
CA GLU A 79 -1.90 -18.50 -3.54
C GLU A 79 -0.70 -18.19 -4.47
N LYS A 80 -0.99 -18.17 -5.77
CA LYS A 80 0.02 -17.80 -6.78
C LYS A 80 0.59 -16.42 -6.47
N ILE A 81 1.92 -16.34 -6.38
CA ILE A 81 2.64 -15.07 -6.20
C ILE A 81 2.46 -14.24 -7.48
N THR A 82 2.20 -12.95 -7.30
CA THR A 82 2.16 -11.97 -8.39
C THR A 82 3.55 -11.84 -9.03
N ASP A 83 3.62 -11.69 -10.34
CA ASP A 83 4.90 -11.55 -11.02
C ASP A 83 5.64 -10.28 -10.55
N TYR A 84 6.96 -10.38 -10.43
CA TYR A 84 7.81 -9.27 -9.97
C TYR A 84 7.59 -7.98 -10.79
N ALA A 85 7.47 -8.11 -12.10
CA ALA A 85 7.23 -6.97 -12.99
C ALA A 85 5.92 -6.24 -12.63
N ASP A 86 4.83 -6.98 -12.40
CA ASP A 86 3.54 -6.40 -12.03
C ASP A 86 3.61 -5.72 -10.66
N ALA A 87 4.24 -6.38 -9.67
CA ALA A 87 4.37 -5.85 -8.32
C ALA A 87 5.26 -4.59 -8.26
N THR A 88 6.18 -4.41 -9.19
CA THR A 88 7.13 -3.28 -9.20
C THR A 88 6.77 -2.16 -10.18
N THR A 89 5.78 -2.37 -11.06
CA THR A 89 5.36 -1.35 -12.05
C THR A 89 3.92 -0.87 -11.86
N TYR A 90 3.15 -1.52 -10.98
CA TYR A 90 1.77 -1.14 -10.67
C TYR A 90 1.67 -0.74 -9.18
N ASN A 91 1.94 0.54 -8.89
CA ASN A 91 2.12 1.04 -7.54
C ASN A 91 1.22 2.24 -7.23
N ASN A 92 0.89 2.40 -5.95
CA ASN A 92 0.37 3.64 -5.38
C ASN A 92 1.44 4.21 -4.45
N PHE A 93 2.15 5.25 -4.89
CA PHE A 93 3.12 5.98 -4.09
C PHE A 93 3.03 7.44 -4.51
N TYR A 94 2.11 8.17 -3.88
CA TYR A 94 1.65 9.49 -4.31
C TYR A 94 2.74 10.56 -4.31
N GLU A 95 3.78 10.38 -3.54
CA GLU A 95 4.97 11.24 -3.55
C GLU A 95 5.68 11.25 -4.91
N PHE A 96 5.43 10.21 -5.75
CA PHE A 96 6.03 10.07 -7.08
C PHE A 96 5.03 10.21 -8.23
N GLY A 97 3.75 10.43 -7.94
CA GLY A 97 2.70 10.62 -8.95
C GLY A 97 1.41 9.86 -8.62
N THR A 98 0.37 10.13 -9.40
CA THR A 98 -0.97 9.59 -9.17
C THR A 98 -1.33 8.43 -10.08
N ASP A 99 -0.62 8.24 -11.20
CA ASP A 99 -0.78 7.08 -12.06
C ASP A 99 -0.02 5.87 -11.49
N LYS A 100 -0.50 4.66 -11.76
CA LYS A 100 0.09 3.42 -11.26
C LYS A 100 1.52 3.17 -11.75
N ALA A 101 1.88 3.71 -12.91
CA ALA A 101 3.21 3.60 -13.49
C ALA A 101 4.18 4.72 -13.05
N ASP A 102 3.66 5.82 -12.48
CA ASP A 102 4.47 6.98 -12.09
C ASP A 102 5.55 6.64 -11.06
N PRO A 103 5.28 5.87 -9.99
CA PRO A 103 6.32 5.53 -9.03
C PRO A 103 7.49 4.76 -9.64
N ALA A 104 7.22 3.82 -10.54
CA ALA A 104 8.28 3.07 -11.23
C ALA A 104 9.16 3.95 -12.14
N LYS A 105 8.58 5.02 -12.72
CA LYS A 105 9.30 5.98 -13.57
C LYS A 105 10.12 6.99 -12.73
N ASN A 106 9.53 7.47 -11.63
CA ASN A 106 10.01 8.65 -10.94
C ASN A 106 10.82 8.34 -9.66
N ALA A 107 10.65 7.16 -9.04
CA ALA A 107 11.26 6.87 -7.73
C ALA A 107 12.77 6.62 -7.77
N SER A 108 13.41 6.56 -8.94
CA SER A 108 14.87 6.45 -9.06
C SER A 108 15.63 7.62 -8.41
N THR A 109 14.97 8.75 -8.23
CA THR A 109 15.52 9.94 -7.57
C THR A 109 15.59 9.82 -6.04
N LEU A 110 14.91 8.84 -5.42
CA LEU A 110 14.90 8.63 -3.97
C LEU A 110 16.24 8.08 -3.48
N PRO A 111 17.01 8.80 -2.66
CA PRO A 111 18.21 8.28 -2.04
C PRO A 111 17.81 7.36 -0.87
N VAL A 112 18.15 6.08 -0.96
CA VAL A 112 17.85 5.09 0.09
C VAL A 112 19.01 4.86 1.06
N LYS A 113 20.15 5.50 0.84
CA LYS A 113 21.34 5.47 1.72
C LYS A 113 22.05 6.84 1.70
N PRO A 114 22.48 7.35 2.89
CA PRO A 114 22.19 6.83 4.23
C PRO A 114 20.70 6.99 4.58
N TRP A 115 20.17 6.11 5.46
CA TRP A 115 18.78 6.20 5.92
C TRP A 115 18.69 5.98 7.41
N SER A 116 17.81 6.74 8.05
CA SER A 116 17.54 6.58 9.48
C SER A 116 16.04 6.73 9.77
N VAL A 117 15.59 6.11 10.85
CA VAL A 117 14.22 6.19 11.34
C VAL A 117 14.25 6.66 12.79
N ALA A 118 13.66 7.82 13.05
CA ALA A 118 13.48 8.32 14.42
C ALA A 118 12.31 7.58 15.07
N VAL A 119 12.55 6.93 16.20
CA VAL A 119 11.52 6.35 17.05
C VAL A 119 11.38 7.21 18.30
N GLU A 120 10.19 7.81 18.48
CA GLU A 120 9.97 8.86 19.47
C GLU A 120 8.56 8.82 20.10
N GLY A 121 8.25 9.80 20.94
CA GLY A 121 6.96 9.96 21.60
C GLY A 121 6.90 9.18 22.92
N MET A 122 5.78 8.48 23.15
CA MET A 122 5.52 7.81 24.43
C MET A 122 6.24 6.46 24.54
N VAL A 123 7.56 6.49 24.55
CA VAL A 123 8.49 5.34 24.73
C VAL A 123 9.53 5.65 25.79
N LYS A 124 10.04 4.62 26.47
CA LYS A 124 11.11 4.78 27.44
C LYS A 124 12.48 5.01 26.77
N ASN A 125 12.70 4.36 25.62
CA ASN A 125 13.98 4.35 24.92
C ASN A 125 13.84 4.99 23.52
N PRO A 126 13.62 6.33 23.41
CA PRO A 126 13.59 6.98 22.12
C PRO A 126 14.97 6.90 21.45
N LYS A 127 14.99 6.62 20.15
CA LYS A 127 16.25 6.44 19.42
C LYS A 127 16.08 6.73 17.95
N VAL A 128 17.11 7.26 17.31
CA VAL A 128 17.26 7.27 15.85
C VAL A 128 18.03 6.02 15.46
N PHE A 129 17.35 5.12 14.75
CA PHE A 129 17.95 3.89 14.24
C PHE A 129 18.46 4.13 12.82
N THR A 130 19.69 3.74 12.53
CA THR A 130 20.16 3.63 11.16
C THR A 130 19.49 2.42 10.47
N LEU A 131 19.50 2.39 9.15
CA LEU A 131 18.99 1.23 8.40
C LEU A 131 19.70 -0.05 8.79
N GLU A 132 21.02 0.03 8.97
CA GLU A 132 21.87 -1.11 9.37
C GLU A 132 21.52 -1.64 10.76
N GLU A 133 21.21 -0.77 11.70
CA GLU A 133 20.71 -1.16 13.02
C GLU A 133 19.35 -1.84 12.95
N LEU A 134 18.42 -1.29 12.13
CA LEU A 134 17.11 -1.90 11.91
C LEU A 134 17.24 -3.29 11.28
N LEU A 135 18.08 -3.45 10.25
CA LEU A 135 18.30 -4.74 9.60
C LEU A 135 18.84 -5.82 10.52
N LYS A 136 19.59 -5.43 11.56
CA LYS A 136 20.21 -6.33 12.56
C LYS A 136 19.35 -6.55 13.81
N LEU A 137 18.24 -5.82 13.95
CA LEU A 137 17.46 -5.82 15.18
C LEU A 137 16.78 -7.18 15.44
N SER A 138 16.36 -7.86 14.40
CA SER A 138 15.76 -9.19 14.44
C SER A 138 16.11 -9.99 13.18
N PRO A 139 16.10 -11.34 13.22
CA PRO A 139 16.24 -12.15 12.03
C PRO A 139 15.22 -11.80 10.95
N GLN A 140 15.67 -11.75 9.70
CA GLN A 140 14.79 -11.47 8.57
C GLN A 140 13.97 -12.72 8.25
N GLU A 141 12.66 -12.54 8.07
CA GLU A 141 11.71 -13.57 7.67
C GLU A 141 11.16 -13.27 6.29
N GLU A 142 10.93 -14.31 5.48
CA GLU A 142 10.12 -14.23 4.28
C GLU A 142 8.66 -14.54 4.62
N ARG A 143 7.75 -13.65 4.21
CA ARG A 143 6.31 -13.78 4.40
C ARG A 143 5.57 -13.54 3.10
N ILE A 144 4.73 -14.48 2.70
CA ILE A 144 3.91 -14.37 1.48
C ILE A 144 2.53 -13.88 1.88
N TYR A 145 2.26 -12.59 1.64
CA TYR A 145 1.01 -11.96 2.04
C TYR A 145 0.12 -11.59 0.86
N ARG A 146 -1.19 -11.75 1.05
CA ARG A 146 -2.17 -11.01 0.24
C ARG A 146 -2.05 -9.53 0.54
N MET A 147 -2.13 -8.71 -0.50
CA MET A 147 -2.27 -7.27 -0.42
C MET A 147 -3.55 -6.88 -1.16
N ARG A 148 -4.41 -6.08 -0.54
CA ARG A 148 -5.67 -5.59 -1.09
C ARG A 148 -5.69 -4.07 -1.09
N CYS A 149 -5.87 -3.49 -2.26
CA CYS A 149 -6.07 -2.05 -2.39
C CYS A 149 -7.56 -1.70 -2.23
N VAL A 150 -7.86 -0.58 -1.61
CA VAL A 150 -9.22 -0.02 -1.53
C VAL A 150 -9.85 0.17 -2.93
N GLU A 151 -9.05 0.34 -3.96
CA GLU A 151 -9.47 0.47 -5.38
C GLU A 151 -9.95 -0.84 -6.04
N GLY A 152 -10.11 -1.92 -5.29
CA GLY A 152 -10.68 -3.17 -5.79
C GLY A 152 -9.71 -4.08 -6.54
N TRP A 153 -8.42 -3.95 -6.34
CA TRP A 153 -7.40 -4.85 -6.88
C TRP A 153 -6.51 -5.45 -5.78
N SER A 154 -5.87 -6.55 -6.08
CA SER A 154 -5.04 -7.29 -5.13
C SER A 154 -3.82 -7.92 -5.77
N MET A 155 -2.84 -8.24 -4.92
CA MET A 155 -1.60 -8.96 -5.25
C MET A 155 -1.30 -9.98 -4.17
N VAL A 156 -0.37 -10.89 -4.46
CA VAL A 156 0.29 -11.77 -3.49
C VAL A 156 1.78 -11.53 -3.60
N ILE A 157 2.40 -11.07 -2.53
CA ILE A 157 3.79 -10.59 -2.58
C ILE A 157 4.60 -11.28 -1.48
N PRO A 158 5.79 -11.85 -1.82
CA PRO A 158 6.76 -12.34 -0.84
C PRO A 158 7.58 -11.17 -0.31
N TRP A 159 7.33 -10.80 0.95
CA TRP A 159 8.00 -9.73 1.65
C TRP A 159 9.14 -10.27 2.52
N VAL A 160 10.16 -9.46 2.76
CA VAL A 160 11.25 -9.76 3.69
C VAL A 160 11.33 -8.69 4.76
N GLY A 161 11.29 -9.12 6.02
CA GLY A 161 11.30 -8.25 7.19
C GLY A 161 11.11 -9.04 8.48
N TYR A 162 10.63 -8.36 9.53
CA TYR A 162 10.28 -8.99 10.80
C TYR A 162 9.08 -8.30 11.44
N SER A 163 8.42 -8.96 12.41
CA SER A 163 7.28 -8.37 13.11
C SER A 163 7.63 -7.02 13.72
N LEU A 164 6.81 -6.00 13.47
CA LEU A 164 7.00 -4.66 14.05
C LEU A 164 7.12 -4.71 15.56
N SER A 165 6.48 -5.68 16.21
CA SER A 165 6.55 -5.90 17.64
C SER A 165 7.99 -6.04 18.18
N GLU A 166 8.96 -6.48 17.36
CA GLU A 166 10.36 -6.60 17.77
C GLU A 166 11.01 -5.22 17.99
N LEU A 167 10.70 -4.26 17.11
CA LEU A 167 11.10 -2.87 17.31
C LEU A 167 10.36 -2.23 18.50
N ILE A 168 9.05 -2.49 18.62
CA ILE A 168 8.22 -1.95 19.71
C ILE A 168 8.75 -2.41 21.08
N LYS A 169 9.06 -3.69 21.24
CA LYS A 169 9.66 -4.25 22.47
C LYS A 169 10.98 -3.56 22.82
N LYS A 170 11.78 -3.19 21.81
CA LYS A 170 13.11 -2.57 22.02
C LYS A 170 12.99 -1.15 22.56
N VAL A 171 11.97 -0.40 22.13
CA VAL A 171 11.78 1.01 22.55
C VAL A 171 10.89 1.16 23.78
N GLU A 172 10.24 0.10 24.23
CA GLU A 172 9.42 0.01 25.44
C GLU A 172 8.37 1.14 25.53
N PRO A 173 7.22 1.01 24.86
CA PRO A 173 6.15 1.99 24.96
C PRO A 173 5.71 2.21 26.41
N LEU A 174 5.39 3.46 26.75
CA LEU A 174 4.80 3.80 28.04
C LEU A 174 3.38 3.20 28.11
N GLY A 175 2.91 2.87 29.31
CA GLY A 175 1.59 2.27 29.52
C GLY A 175 0.40 3.11 29.03
N SER A 176 0.62 4.41 28.80
CA SER A 176 -0.38 5.34 28.23
C SER A 176 -0.36 5.40 26.70
N ALA A 177 0.65 4.85 26.03
CA ALA A 177 0.71 4.80 24.57
C ALA A 177 -0.43 3.90 24.03
N LYS A 178 -1.21 4.40 23.09
CA LYS A 178 -2.35 3.69 22.48
C LYS A 178 -2.20 3.49 20.99
N TYR A 179 -1.41 4.32 20.33
CA TYR A 179 -1.24 4.34 18.87
C TYR A 179 0.22 4.45 18.48
N VAL A 180 0.50 3.94 17.28
CA VAL A 180 1.80 4.04 16.60
C VAL A 180 1.60 4.73 15.26
N GLU A 181 2.22 5.87 15.06
CA GLU A 181 2.18 6.69 13.86
C GLU A 181 3.43 6.45 13.02
N PHE A 182 3.28 6.36 11.71
CA PHE A 182 4.34 6.19 10.72
C PHE A 182 4.36 7.39 9.79
N VAL A 183 5.50 8.06 9.67
CA VAL A 183 5.67 9.23 8.81
C VAL A 183 6.58 8.87 7.65
N THR A 184 6.10 9.08 6.44
CA THR A 184 6.86 8.93 5.19
C THR A 184 7.79 10.13 4.98
N LEU A 185 8.93 9.92 4.32
CA LEU A 185 9.77 11.02 3.83
C LEU A 185 8.95 11.95 2.93
N ALA A 186 9.10 13.25 3.11
CA ALA A 186 8.49 14.26 2.24
C ALA A 186 9.58 15.26 1.81
N ASP A 187 10.30 14.92 0.75
CA ASP A 187 11.35 15.76 0.18
C ASP A 187 11.00 16.14 -1.27
N PRO A 188 10.59 17.38 -1.56
CA PRO A 188 10.21 17.79 -2.91
C PRO A 188 11.38 17.78 -3.91
N LYS A 189 12.65 17.69 -3.45
CA LYS A 189 13.81 17.59 -4.33
C LYS A 189 13.94 16.19 -4.95
N THR A 190 13.50 15.16 -4.23
CA THR A 190 13.62 13.75 -4.64
C THR A 190 12.29 13.06 -4.88
N MET A 191 11.20 13.69 -4.44
CA MET A 191 9.82 13.19 -4.55
C MET A 191 8.96 14.26 -5.24
N PRO A 192 8.80 14.22 -6.57
CA PRO A 192 8.30 15.33 -7.38
C PRO A 192 6.83 15.72 -7.12
N PHE A 193 6.03 14.86 -6.50
CA PHE A 193 4.63 15.17 -6.18
C PHE A 193 4.41 15.65 -4.74
N VAL A 194 5.45 15.65 -3.90
CA VAL A 194 5.39 16.27 -2.57
C VAL A 194 5.15 17.77 -2.73
N GLY A 195 4.16 18.30 -2.01
CA GLY A 195 3.68 19.68 -2.15
C GLY A 195 2.52 19.83 -3.14
N SER A 196 2.14 18.78 -3.89
CA SER A 196 0.90 18.78 -4.66
C SER A 196 -0.34 18.84 -3.74
N ARG A 197 -1.49 19.25 -4.30
CA ARG A 197 -2.75 19.37 -3.54
C ARG A 197 -3.50 18.06 -3.38
N VAL A 198 -2.92 16.93 -3.77
CA VAL A 198 -3.57 15.61 -3.71
C VAL A 198 -3.77 15.14 -2.27
N LEU A 199 -2.75 15.33 -1.44
CA LEU A 199 -2.75 14.99 -0.02
C LEU A 199 -2.06 16.09 0.79
N GLU A 200 -2.27 16.05 2.11
CA GLU A 200 -1.47 16.81 3.07
C GLU A 200 -0.16 16.06 3.34
N TRP A 201 0.97 16.74 3.17
CA TRP A 201 2.31 16.16 3.33
C TRP A 201 2.92 16.49 4.69
N PRO A 202 3.74 15.63 5.29
CA PRO A 202 4.12 14.29 4.84
C PRO A 202 2.95 13.31 4.88
N TYR A 203 3.04 12.21 4.10
CA TYR A 203 2.11 11.10 4.22
C TYR A 203 2.25 10.45 5.60
N VAL A 204 1.13 10.28 6.29
CA VAL A 204 1.08 9.73 7.65
C VAL A 204 0.08 8.60 7.70
N GLU A 205 0.49 7.48 8.30
CA GLU A 205 -0.40 6.39 8.67
C GLU A 205 -0.23 6.00 10.13
N ALA A 206 -1.21 5.28 10.66
CA ALA A 206 -1.16 4.86 12.05
C ALA A 206 -1.90 3.53 12.28
N LEU A 207 -1.53 2.87 13.36
CA LEU A 207 -2.16 1.68 13.90
C LEU A 207 -2.46 1.90 15.38
N ARG A 208 -3.48 1.20 15.92
CA ARG A 208 -3.55 0.99 17.37
C ARG A 208 -2.32 0.20 17.81
N LEU A 209 -1.93 0.35 19.06
CA LEU A 209 -0.75 -0.36 19.59
C LEU A 209 -0.92 -1.89 19.57
N ASP A 210 -2.11 -2.39 19.83
CA ASP A 210 -2.41 -3.84 19.75
C ASP A 210 -2.36 -4.38 18.31
N GLU A 211 -2.80 -3.58 17.32
CA GLU A 211 -2.61 -3.91 15.90
C GLU A 211 -1.13 -3.93 15.52
N ALA A 212 -0.37 -2.94 15.96
CA ALA A 212 1.06 -2.83 15.72
C ALA A 212 1.86 -3.97 16.39
N MET A 213 1.37 -4.49 17.52
CA MET A 213 1.93 -5.63 18.24
C MET A 213 1.54 -6.99 17.66
N ASN A 214 0.54 -7.04 16.75
CA ASN A 214 0.15 -8.29 16.12
C ASN A 214 1.32 -8.86 15.30
N PRO A 215 1.62 -10.16 15.41
CA PRO A 215 2.75 -10.77 14.71
C PRO A 215 2.74 -10.59 13.19
N LEU A 216 1.56 -10.38 12.56
CA LEU A 216 1.43 -10.16 11.11
C LEU A 216 1.77 -8.74 10.67
N ALA A 217 1.80 -7.74 11.57
CA ALA A 217 2.28 -6.40 11.24
C ALA A 217 3.80 -6.44 10.99
N LEU A 218 4.21 -6.26 9.74
CA LEU A 218 5.59 -6.46 9.29
C LEU A 218 6.31 -5.13 9.06
N LEU A 219 7.45 -4.94 9.71
CA LEU A 219 8.43 -3.94 9.31
C LEU A 219 9.29 -4.55 8.20
N THR A 220 9.23 -3.97 7.01
CA THR A 220 9.64 -4.62 5.77
C THR A 220 10.80 -3.88 5.11
N PHE A 221 11.81 -4.63 4.67
CA PHE A 221 13.04 -4.13 4.05
C PHE A 221 13.28 -4.71 2.65
N GLY A 222 12.56 -5.76 2.29
CA GLY A 222 12.74 -6.45 1.01
C GLY A 222 11.47 -7.11 0.49
N MET A 223 11.56 -7.56 -0.75
CA MET A 223 10.55 -8.37 -1.42
C MET A 223 11.22 -9.23 -2.50
N TYR A 224 10.65 -10.41 -2.79
CA TYR A 224 11.20 -11.37 -3.77
C TYR A 224 12.67 -11.73 -3.53
N GLY A 225 13.12 -11.78 -2.27
CA GLY A 225 14.52 -12.11 -1.93
C GLY A 225 15.54 -11.00 -2.16
N GLU A 226 15.08 -9.78 -2.46
CA GLU A 226 15.91 -8.60 -2.72
C GLU A 226 15.50 -7.45 -1.80
N VAL A 227 16.35 -6.43 -1.63
CA VAL A 227 15.97 -5.18 -0.96
C VAL A 227 14.79 -4.53 -1.70
N LEU A 228 14.02 -3.71 -0.99
CA LEU A 228 12.86 -3.03 -1.59
C LEU A 228 13.28 -2.15 -2.77
N PRO A 229 12.58 -2.24 -3.93
CA PRO A 229 12.67 -1.22 -4.96
C PRO A 229 12.14 0.13 -4.45
N ASN A 230 12.67 1.23 -4.94
CA ASN A 230 12.28 2.58 -4.52
C ASN A 230 10.76 2.81 -4.63
N GLN A 231 10.15 2.44 -5.77
CA GLN A 231 8.72 2.57 -6.02
C GLN A 231 7.85 1.71 -5.11
N ASN A 232 8.41 0.72 -4.45
CA ASN A 232 7.72 -0.13 -3.48
C ASN A 232 7.90 0.33 -2.04
N GLY A 233 8.49 1.52 -1.81
CA GLY A 233 8.62 2.13 -0.50
C GLY A 233 9.93 1.87 0.22
N ALA A 234 11.03 1.72 -0.53
CA ALA A 234 12.38 1.56 0.02
C ALA A 234 12.78 2.73 0.94
N PRO A 235 13.74 2.51 1.83
CA PRO A 235 14.38 1.25 2.20
C PRO A 235 13.62 0.49 3.29
N VAL A 236 12.60 1.11 3.92
CA VAL A 236 11.80 0.53 5.00
C VAL A 236 10.35 0.98 4.90
N ARG A 237 9.43 0.02 5.01
CA ARG A 237 8.00 0.25 4.98
C ARG A 237 7.24 -0.67 5.94
N MET A 238 5.98 -0.34 6.19
CA MET A 238 5.04 -1.26 6.80
C MET A 238 4.37 -2.16 5.76
N VAL A 239 4.00 -3.38 6.18
CA VAL A 239 3.02 -4.23 5.50
C VAL A 239 2.05 -4.76 6.56
N VAL A 240 0.76 -4.44 6.38
CA VAL A 240 -0.33 -4.82 7.28
C VAL A 240 -1.35 -5.57 6.44
N PRO A 241 -1.27 -6.92 6.35
CA PRO A 241 -1.94 -7.68 5.30
C PRO A 241 -3.48 -7.70 5.41
N TRP A 242 -4.05 -7.47 6.58
CA TRP A 242 -5.51 -7.48 6.79
C TRP A 242 -6.18 -6.11 6.57
N LYS A 243 -5.39 -5.05 6.36
CA LYS A 243 -5.85 -3.70 6.09
C LYS A 243 -5.68 -3.35 4.61
N TYR A 244 -6.43 -2.38 4.14
CA TYR A 244 -6.20 -1.83 2.80
C TYR A 244 -4.77 -1.30 2.65
N GLY A 245 -4.19 -1.50 1.46
CA GLY A 245 -2.76 -1.28 1.20
C GLY A 245 -2.24 0.11 1.55
N PHE A 246 -3.10 1.14 1.55
CA PHE A 246 -2.70 2.51 1.91
C PHE A 246 -2.32 2.66 3.38
N LYS A 247 -2.79 1.77 4.27
CA LYS A 247 -2.39 1.72 5.68
C LYS A 247 -0.91 1.37 5.88
N SER A 248 -0.27 0.86 4.85
CA SER A 248 1.15 0.42 4.89
C SER A 248 2.07 1.56 4.49
N GLY A 249 2.42 2.45 5.42
CA GLY A 249 3.33 3.57 5.22
C GLY A 249 4.64 3.14 4.56
N LYS A 250 5.17 3.96 3.63
CA LYS A 250 6.35 3.69 2.79
C LYS A 250 7.47 4.65 3.13
N SER A 251 8.72 4.27 2.81
CA SER A 251 9.90 5.13 2.99
C SER A 251 9.87 5.88 4.34
N ILE A 252 9.70 5.10 5.41
CA ILE A 252 9.45 5.62 6.76
C ILE A 252 10.69 6.30 7.30
N VAL A 253 10.53 7.52 7.81
CA VAL A 253 11.59 8.29 8.50
C VAL A 253 11.30 8.52 9.97
N LYS A 254 10.05 8.27 10.42
CA LYS A 254 9.68 8.44 11.83
C LYS A 254 8.59 7.46 12.22
N ILE A 255 8.71 6.93 13.43
CA ILE A 255 7.70 6.13 14.13
C ILE A 255 7.45 6.81 15.47
N ARG A 256 6.20 7.26 15.71
CA ARG A 256 5.84 8.00 16.92
C ARG A 256 4.78 7.26 17.71
N PHE A 257 4.96 7.16 19.01
CA PHE A 257 4.00 6.59 19.94
C PHE A 257 3.19 7.70 20.60
N THR A 258 1.85 7.56 20.64
CA THR A 258 0.93 8.58 21.18
C THR A 258 -0.25 7.96 21.90
N ASP A 259 -0.87 8.73 22.81
CA ASP A 259 -2.11 8.37 23.51
C ASP A 259 -3.37 8.76 22.73
N LYS A 260 -3.24 9.66 21.75
CA LYS A 260 -4.34 10.15 20.91
C LYS A 260 -4.29 9.52 19.54
N GLU A 261 -5.48 9.22 18.98
CA GLU A 261 -5.60 8.70 17.61
C GLU A 261 -5.05 9.72 16.61
N PRO A 262 -4.01 9.33 15.82
CA PRO A 262 -3.46 10.23 14.81
C PRO A 262 -4.42 10.38 13.63
N ARG A 263 -4.49 11.58 13.07
CA ARG A 263 -5.18 11.80 11.80
C ARG A 263 -4.28 11.36 10.65
N THR A 264 -4.70 10.32 9.93
CA THR A 264 -3.93 9.75 8.81
C THR A 264 -4.17 10.53 7.52
N ALA A 265 -3.31 10.33 6.51
CA ALA A 265 -3.33 11.11 5.28
C ALA A 265 -4.68 11.05 4.56
N TRP A 266 -5.22 9.86 4.31
CA TRP A 266 -6.52 9.71 3.64
C TRP A 266 -7.70 10.09 4.53
N ASN A 267 -7.63 9.87 5.84
CA ASN A 267 -8.65 10.34 6.78
C ASN A 267 -8.74 11.87 6.80
N LYS A 268 -7.62 12.58 6.68
CA LYS A 268 -7.60 14.03 6.52
C LYS A 268 -8.22 14.48 5.19
N ALA A 269 -7.91 13.77 4.11
CA ALA A 269 -8.36 14.12 2.77
C ALA A 269 -9.86 13.86 2.56
N ALA A 270 -10.39 12.74 3.07
CA ALA A 270 -11.79 12.34 2.88
C ALA A 270 -12.23 11.36 3.99
N SER A 271 -12.49 11.87 5.20
CA SER A 271 -12.84 11.05 6.37
C SER A 271 -14.13 10.23 6.21
N GLN A 272 -15.03 10.66 5.32
CA GLN A 272 -16.24 9.93 4.99
C GLN A 272 -16.01 8.73 4.06
N GLU A 273 -14.82 8.61 3.47
CA GLU A 273 -14.46 7.53 2.56
C GLU A 273 -13.37 6.62 3.14
N TYR A 274 -12.50 7.17 4.00
CA TYR A 274 -11.32 6.51 4.56
C TYR A 274 -11.29 6.67 6.07
N GLY A 275 -11.74 5.65 6.77
CA GLY A 275 -11.69 5.60 8.22
C GLY A 275 -10.30 5.31 8.77
N PHE A 276 -10.15 5.38 10.08
CA PHE A 276 -8.86 5.11 10.75
C PHE A 276 -8.43 3.65 10.61
N TYR A 277 -9.36 2.71 10.82
CA TYR A 277 -9.02 1.29 10.82
C TYR A 277 -8.72 0.76 9.44
N SER A 278 -9.54 1.07 8.46
CA SER A 278 -9.40 0.66 7.06
C SER A 278 -9.04 -0.82 6.90
N ASN A 279 -9.72 -1.64 7.68
CA ASN A 279 -9.66 -3.08 7.55
C ASN A 279 -10.33 -3.51 6.24
N VAL A 280 -9.80 -4.51 5.55
CA VAL A 280 -10.45 -5.07 4.37
C VAL A 280 -11.78 -5.69 4.79
N ASN A 281 -12.88 -5.09 4.34
CA ASN A 281 -14.23 -5.46 4.71
C ASN A 281 -15.14 -5.50 3.46
N PRO A 282 -15.55 -6.70 2.97
CA PRO A 282 -16.43 -6.82 1.81
C PRO A 282 -17.86 -6.34 2.05
N LEU A 283 -18.25 -6.07 3.31
CA LEU A 283 -19.60 -5.64 3.70
C LEU A 283 -19.73 -4.12 3.85
N VAL A 284 -18.63 -3.38 3.68
CA VAL A 284 -18.59 -1.93 3.73
C VAL A 284 -18.04 -1.42 2.41
N ASP A 285 -18.93 -0.98 1.54
CA ASP A 285 -18.56 -0.44 0.25
C ASP A 285 -17.91 0.94 0.38
N HIS A 286 -16.99 1.24 -0.53
CA HIS A 286 -16.54 2.61 -0.73
C HIS A 286 -17.69 3.42 -1.34
N PRO A 287 -17.89 4.72 -1.03
CA PRO A 287 -19.01 5.50 -1.57
C PRO A 287 -19.12 5.50 -3.10
N ARG A 288 -18.04 5.16 -3.81
CA ARG A 288 -17.94 5.21 -5.27
C ARG A 288 -17.87 3.84 -5.96
N TRP A 289 -17.57 2.76 -5.23
CA TRP A 289 -17.49 1.39 -5.77
C TRP A 289 -17.69 0.33 -4.69
N SER A 290 -18.05 -0.88 -5.12
CA SER A 290 -18.21 -2.01 -4.20
C SER A 290 -16.87 -2.60 -3.79
N GLN A 291 -16.80 -3.03 -2.52
CA GLN A 291 -15.67 -3.77 -1.95
C GLN A 291 -15.89 -5.29 -1.95
N GLY A 292 -17.06 -5.77 -2.38
CA GLY A 292 -17.42 -7.19 -2.34
C GLY A 292 -16.57 -8.08 -3.25
N THR A 293 -15.89 -7.52 -4.25
CA THR A 293 -15.03 -8.27 -5.19
C THR A 293 -13.73 -7.54 -5.50
N GLU A 294 -12.73 -8.29 -5.95
CA GLU A 294 -11.41 -7.77 -6.31
C GLU A 294 -10.88 -8.37 -7.60
N ARG A 295 -10.00 -7.63 -8.28
CA ARG A 295 -9.22 -8.07 -9.43
C ARG A 295 -7.81 -8.41 -9.00
N ARG A 296 -7.33 -9.62 -9.28
CA ARG A 296 -5.93 -9.99 -9.05
C ARG A 296 -5.06 -9.45 -10.18
N ILE A 297 -4.04 -8.63 -9.85
CA ILE A 297 -3.07 -8.13 -10.81
C ILE A 297 -2.24 -9.30 -11.35
N GLY A 298 -1.97 -9.29 -12.66
CA GLY A 298 -1.27 -10.38 -13.36
C GLY A 298 -2.18 -11.54 -13.78
N GLU A 299 -3.48 -11.48 -13.45
CA GLU A 299 -4.50 -12.40 -13.97
C GLU A 299 -5.42 -11.69 -14.97
N ASP A 300 -4.85 -10.82 -15.78
CA ASP A 300 -5.58 -10.04 -16.78
C ASP A 300 -5.84 -10.86 -18.04
N GLY A 301 -7.02 -10.71 -18.64
CA GLY A 301 -7.42 -11.34 -19.89
C GLY A 301 -8.93 -11.19 -20.14
N LEU A 302 -9.38 -11.56 -21.34
CA LEU A 302 -10.81 -11.52 -21.71
C LEU A 302 -11.72 -12.29 -20.74
N PHE A 303 -11.15 -13.25 -20.00
CA PHE A 303 -11.86 -14.11 -19.04
C PHE A 303 -11.40 -13.90 -17.58
N ALA A 304 -10.68 -12.82 -17.27
CA ALA A 304 -10.24 -12.54 -15.91
C ALA A 304 -11.44 -12.43 -14.96
N LYS A 305 -11.57 -13.39 -14.06
CA LYS A 305 -12.69 -13.46 -13.11
C LYS A 305 -12.36 -12.59 -11.89
N LYS A 306 -13.29 -11.74 -11.47
CA LYS A 306 -13.24 -11.11 -10.17
C LYS A 306 -13.33 -12.18 -9.08
N ARG A 307 -12.55 -12.02 -8.02
CA ARG A 307 -12.58 -12.85 -6.81
C ARG A 307 -13.49 -12.20 -5.77
N LYS A 308 -14.09 -12.99 -4.88
CA LYS A 308 -14.75 -12.46 -3.68
C LYS A 308 -13.67 -11.89 -2.75
N THR A 309 -13.89 -10.67 -2.27
CA THR A 309 -13.06 -10.11 -1.20
C THR A 309 -13.31 -10.86 0.10
N LEU A 310 -12.24 -11.20 0.81
CA LEU A 310 -12.31 -11.89 2.10
C LEU A 310 -12.28 -10.86 3.24
N MET A 311 -13.06 -11.10 4.30
CA MET A 311 -12.99 -10.31 5.54
C MET A 311 -11.55 -10.30 6.06
N PHE A 312 -11.07 -9.13 6.48
CA PHE A 312 -9.67 -8.92 6.86
C PHE A 312 -8.67 -9.49 5.85
N ASN A 313 -9.02 -9.45 4.56
CA ASN A 313 -8.21 -9.99 3.47
C ASN A 313 -7.87 -11.49 3.65
N GLY A 314 -8.70 -12.23 4.37
CA GLY A 314 -8.51 -13.65 4.69
C GLY A 314 -7.63 -13.93 5.91
N TYR A 315 -7.39 -12.93 6.75
CA TYR A 315 -6.62 -13.05 8.01
C TYR A 315 -7.52 -13.02 9.27
N GLU A 316 -8.82 -13.27 9.12
CA GLU A 316 -9.80 -13.17 10.21
C GLU A 316 -9.42 -14.04 11.43
N ALA A 317 -8.92 -15.26 11.20
CA ALA A 317 -8.48 -16.15 12.28
C ALA A 317 -7.35 -15.57 13.14
N GLN A 318 -6.50 -14.69 12.59
CA GLN A 318 -5.34 -14.11 13.26
C GLN A 318 -5.63 -12.73 13.87
N VAL A 319 -6.61 -12.01 13.34
CA VAL A 319 -6.81 -10.59 13.72
C VAL A 319 -8.24 -10.26 14.16
N GLY A 320 -9.21 -11.11 13.88
CA GLY A 320 -10.63 -10.84 14.18
C GLY A 320 -10.86 -10.49 15.65
N GLN A 321 -10.13 -11.13 16.56
CA GLN A 321 -10.23 -10.90 18.00
C GLN A 321 -9.85 -9.46 18.41
N LEU A 322 -8.97 -8.79 17.66
CA LEU A 322 -8.61 -7.37 17.91
C LEU A 322 -9.82 -6.42 17.79
N TYR A 323 -10.85 -6.85 17.09
CA TYR A 323 -12.04 -6.06 16.77
C TYR A 323 -13.31 -6.63 17.37
N ALA A 324 -13.20 -7.59 18.32
CA ALA A 324 -14.34 -8.18 19.00
C ALA A 324 -15.20 -7.11 19.69
N GLY A 325 -16.49 -7.10 19.44
CA GLY A 325 -17.43 -6.09 19.96
C GLY A 325 -17.41 -4.74 19.23
N MET A 326 -16.57 -4.55 18.22
CA MET A 326 -16.52 -3.32 17.43
C MET A 326 -17.51 -3.40 16.25
N ASP A 327 -18.31 -2.34 16.08
CA ASP A 327 -19.13 -2.17 14.87
C ASP A 327 -18.22 -1.78 13.68
N LEU A 328 -17.89 -2.75 12.83
CA LEU A 328 -16.98 -2.55 11.69
C LEU A 328 -17.59 -1.75 10.52
N LYS A 329 -18.90 -1.40 10.59
CA LYS A 329 -19.52 -0.48 9.62
C LYS A 329 -19.30 0.97 10.01
N LYS A 330 -19.22 1.24 11.31
CA LYS A 330 -18.92 2.58 11.84
C LYS A 330 -17.44 2.82 11.97
N ASN A 331 -16.68 1.78 12.25
CA ASN A 331 -15.22 1.81 12.44
C ASN A 331 -14.53 1.17 11.22
N PHE A 332 -14.68 1.82 10.08
CA PHE A 332 -14.08 1.39 8.81
C PHE A 332 -12.71 2.03 8.54
#